data_774539c3993d18148a93ed9f9359b9e0
#
_entry.id   774539c3993d18148a93ed9f9359b9e0
#
_cell.length_a   1.000
_cell.length_b   1.000
_cell.length_c   1.000
_cell.angle_alpha   90.00
_cell.angle_beta   90.00
_cell.angle_gamma   90.00
#
_symmetry.space_group_name_H-M   'P 1'
#
loop_
_entity.id
_entity.type
_entity.pdbx_description
1 polymer ?
#
loop_
_entity_poly.entity_id
_entity_poly.type
_entity_poly.pdbx_seq_one_letter_code
_entity_poly.pdbx_strand_id
1 'polypeptide(L)'
;MLYLQLFISFFKIGLFGFGGGLAILSLIQMEVEAHGWMTQQEFVDIVAVSQVTPGPIGINCATYVGYTTAGIWGSVLATTAIVLPSLIIRLAICKAYFWLSNKFQGNPYYEQTLRMLRFTVIGLVASAALMLIKPTNFIDATSWIIFGVVALLTVLPNFISQKSKVESQKINRMTEIFSHPILLIILAGIAGYCIYR
;
A
#
# COMPACT_ATOMS: atom_id res chain seq x y z
N MET A 1 -14.37 -2.54 29.96
CA MET A 1 -14.80 -3.50 28.91
C MET A 1 -14.63 -2.95 27.50
N LEU A 2 -14.94 -1.67 27.25
CA LEU A 2 -14.87 -1.04 25.92
C LEU A 2 -13.48 -1.17 25.22
N TYR A 3 -12.39 -0.84 25.91
CA TYR A 3 -11.03 -0.94 25.36
C TYR A 3 -10.65 -2.36 24.93
N LEU A 4 -11.07 -3.36 25.69
CA LEU A 4 -10.80 -4.77 25.36
C LEU A 4 -11.59 -5.22 24.12
N GLN A 5 -12.86 -4.80 24.03
CA GLN A 5 -13.70 -5.07 22.85
C GLN A 5 -13.07 -4.43 21.62
N LEU A 6 -12.71 -3.14 21.70
CA LEU A 6 -12.05 -2.41 20.63
C LEU A 6 -10.75 -3.11 20.16
N PHE A 7 -9.90 -3.52 21.11
CA PHE A 7 -8.67 -4.24 20.80
C PHE A 7 -8.94 -5.58 20.09
N ILE A 8 -9.86 -6.40 20.61
CA ILE A 8 -10.17 -7.72 20.03
C ILE A 8 -10.77 -7.58 18.63
N SER A 9 -11.70 -6.64 18.43
CA SER A 9 -12.32 -6.39 17.13
C SER A 9 -11.29 -5.95 16.08
N PHE A 10 -10.46 -4.95 16.39
CA PHE A 10 -9.43 -4.49 15.45
C PHE A 10 -8.31 -5.51 15.25
N PHE A 11 -8.00 -6.32 16.26
CA PHE A 11 -7.06 -7.44 16.11
C PHE A 11 -7.58 -8.50 15.15
N LYS A 12 -8.86 -8.87 15.26
CA LYS A 12 -9.52 -9.79 14.31
C LYS A 12 -9.51 -9.21 12.90
N ILE A 13 -9.85 -7.93 12.74
CA ILE A 13 -9.85 -7.26 11.44
C ILE A 13 -8.43 -7.27 10.85
N GLY A 14 -7.40 -6.99 11.65
CA GLY A 14 -6.00 -7.05 11.21
C GLY A 14 -5.52 -8.46 10.83
N LEU A 15 -6.11 -9.49 11.45
CA LEU A 15 -5.78 -10.90 11.17
C LEU A 15 -6.48 -11.40 9.89
N PHE A 16 -7.74 -11.05 9.69
CA PHE A 16 -8.58 -11.56 8.60
C PHE A 16 -8.79 -10.58 7.45
N GLY A 17 -8.29 -9.35 7.59
CA GLY A 17 -8.42 -8.29 6.59
C GLY A 17 -7.56 -8.52 5.34
N PHE A 18 -7.72 -9.66 4.68
CA PHE A 18 -7.06 -9.95 3.40
C PHE A 18 -7.89 -9.35 2.25
N GLY A 19 -7.24 -8.65 1.30
CA GLY A 19 -7.90 -8.26 0.06
C GLY A 19 -7.94 -6.75 -0.23
N GLY A 20 -7.24 -5.92 0.54
CA GLY A 20 -7.08 -4.49 0.25
C GLY A 20 -8.02 -3.57 1.05
N GLY A 21 -7.85 -2.25 0.84
CA GLY A 21 -8.44 -1.21 1.70
C GLY A 21 -9.96 -1.26 1.81
N LEU A 22 -10.68 -1.56 0.72
CA LEU A 22 -12.15 -1.58 0.72
C LEU A 22 -12.73 -2.79 1.47
N ALA A 23 -12.09 -3.96 1.37
CA ALA A 23 -12.52 -5.14 2.11
C ALA A 23 -12.36 -4.96 3.63
N ILE A 24 -11.29 -4.30 4.06
CA ILE A 24 -11.07 -3.96 5.47
C ILE A 24 -12.14 -3.00 5.98
N LEU A 25 -12.58 -2.02 5.17
CA LEU A 25 -13.65 -1.10 5.56
C LEU A 25 -14.96 -1.83 5.85
N SER A 26 -15.32 -2.82 5.04
CA SER A 26 -16.53 -3.62 5.28
C SER A 26 -16.45 -4.41 6.59
N LEU A 27 -15.27 -4.94 6.94
CA LEU A 27 -15.06 -5.62 8.22
C LEU A 27 -15.15 -4.64 9.40
N ILE A 28 -14.60 -3.44 9.27
CA ILE A 28 -14.70 -2.41 10.30
C ILE A 28 -16.17 -2.00 10.49
N GLN A 29 -16.91 -1.80 9.39
CA GLN A 29 -18.32 -1.45 9.43
C GLN A 29 -19.13 -2.50 10.20
N MET A 30 -18.94 -3.77 9.90
CA MET A 30 -19.62 -4.88 10.60
C MET A 30 -19.37 -4.87 12.11
N GLU A 31 -18.11 -4.64 12.53
CA GLU A 31 -17.77 -4.59 13.96
C GLU A 31 -18.34 -3.33 14.64
N VAL A 32 -18.33 -2.19 13.96
CA VAL A 32 -18.90 -0.92 14.44
C VAL A 32 -20.41 -1.06 14.67
N GLU A 33 -21.12 -1.63 13.70
CA GLU A 33 -22.57 -1.88 13.78
C GLU A 33 -22.90 -2.91 14.86
N ALA A 34 -22.15 -4.01 14.93
CA ALA A 34 -22.38 -5.08 15.92
C ALA A 34 -22.24 -4.61 17.38
N HIS A 35 -21.35 -3.65 17.61
CA HIS A 35 -21.11 -3.10 18.94
C HIS A 35 -21.86 -1.78 19.22
N GLY A 36 -22.51 -1.21 18.20
CA GLY A 36 -23.22 0.06 18.33
C GLY A 36 -22.31 1.25 18.69
N TRP A 37 -21.07 1.25 18.21
CA TRP A 37 -20.08 2.29 18.57
C TRP A 37 -20.40 3.63 17.92
N MET A 38 -21.00 3.63 16.74
CA MET A 38 -21.43 4.81 16.01
C MET A 38 -22.53 4.49 15.00
N THR A 39 -23.17 5.52 14.49
CA THR A 39 -24.17 5.41 13.44
C THR A 39 -23.53 5.15 12.08
N GLN A 40 -24.32 4.64 11.14
CA GLN A 40 -23.86 4.39 9.77
C GLN A 40 -23.39 5.69 9.07
N GLN A 41 -24.07 6.80 9.35
CA GLN A 41 -23.67 8.10 8.77
C GLN A 41 -22.30 8.56 9.27
N GLU A 42 -22.05 8.47 10.58
CA GLU A 42 -20.74 8.79 11.18
C GLU A 42 -19.64 7.91 10.61
N PHE A 43 -19.93 6.62 10.38
CA PHE A 43 -18.96 5.71 9.76
C PHE A 43 -18.63 6.12 8.32
N VAL A 44 -19.61 6.51 7.51
CA VAL A 44 -19.39 7.01 6.14
C VAL A 44 -18.51 8.26 6.14
N ASP A 45 -18.72 9.19 7.06
CA ASP A 45 -17.91 10.39 7.21
C ASP A 45 -16.45 10.05 7.57
N ILE A 46 -16.25 9.09 8.48
CA ILE A 46 -14.92 8.57 8.85
C ILE A 46 -14.23 7.93 7.65
N VAL A 47 -14.95 7.16 6.84
CA VAL A 47 -14.40 6.54 5.62
C VAL A 47 -13.96 7.62 4.64
N ALA A 48 -14.77 8.67 4.42
CA ALA A 48 -14.42 9.79 3.54
C ALA A 48 -13.13 10.49 3.99
N VAL A 49 -13.01 10.81 5.29
CA VAL A 49 -11.80 11.41 5.87
C VAL A 49 -10.60 10.46 5.75
N SER A 50 -10.81 9.15 5.97
CA SER A 50 -9.74 8.16 5.87
C SER A 50 -9.18 8.01 4.45
N GLN A 51 -10.00 8.27 3.43
CA GLN A 51 -9.57 8.22 2.02
C GLN A 51 -8.71 9.41 1.61
N VAL A 52 -8.96 10.60 2.20
CA VAL A 52 -8.15 11.81 1.93
C VAL A 52 -6.87 11.85 2.77
N THR A 53 -6.83 11.10 3.88
CA THR A 53 -5.66 11.04 4.75
C THR A 53 -4.57 10.17 4.12
N PRO A 54 -3.32 10.65 3.97
CA PRO A 54 -2.24 9.85 3.40
C PRO A 54 -1.91 8.66 4.28
N GLY A 55 -2.00 7.44 3.70
CA GLY A 55 -1.71 6.19 4.41
C GLY A 55 -2.67 5.06 4.05
N PRO A 56 -2.49 3.87 4.65
CA PRO A 56 -3.41 2.74 4.46
C PRO A 56 -4.80 3.07 5.02
N ILE A 57 -5.82 3.06 4.17
CA ILE A 57 -7.20 3.46 4.51
C ILE A 57 -7.73 2.72 5.75
N GLY A 58 -7.47 1.40 5.84
CA GLY A 58 -7.90 0.60 6.99
C GLY A 58 -7.27 1.04 8.32
N ILE A 59 -6.00 1.46 8.31
CA ILE A 59 -5.31 1.98 9.50
C ILE A 59 -5.85 3.36 9.88
N ASN A 60 -6.04 4.23 8.88
CA ASN A 60 -6.61 5.55 9.10
C ASN A 60 -8.01 5.43 9.69
N CYS A 61 -8.87 4.58 9.11
CA CYS A 61 -10.22 4.31 9.61
C CYS A 61 -10.19 3.74 11.03
N ALA A 62 -9.32 2.78 11.34
CA ALA A 62 -9.17 2.23 12.69
C ALA A 62 -8.80 3.31 13.71
N THR A 63 -7.90 4.22 13.34
CA THR A 63 -7.48 5.36 14.17
C THR A 63 -8.65 6.28 14.48
N TYR A 64 -9.47 6.62 13.48
CA TYR A 64 -10.64 7.49 13.66
C TYR A 64 -11.76 6.81 14.46
N VAL A 65 -12.11 5.56 14.13
CA VAL A 65 -13.11 4.79 14.89
C VAL A 65 -12.67 4.65 16.35
N GLY A 66 -11.40 4.36 16.60
CA GLY A 66 -10.86 4.28 17.95
C GLY A 66 -10.97 5.61 18.70
N TYR A 67 -10.71 6.72 18.01
CA TYR A 67 -10.80 8.06 18.60
C TYR A 67 -12.26 8.45 18.94
N THR A 68 -13.18 8.24 18.03
CA THR A 68 -14.61 8.55 18.25
C THR A 68 -15.23 7.70 19.34
N THR A 69 -14.80 6.43 19.45
CA THR A 69 -15.35 5.47 20.40
C THR A 69 -14.80 5.65 21.84
N ALA A 70 -13.48 5.87 21.97
CA ALA A 70 -12.80 5.84 23.27
C ALA A 70 -11.68 6.91 23.43
N GLY A 71 -11.72 7.99 22.61
CA GLY A 71 -10.75 9.07 22.66
C GLY A 71 -9.35 8.67 22.22
N ILE A 72 -8.34 9.42 22.66
CA ILE A 72 -6.94 9.23 22.27
C ILE A 72 -6.44 7.82 22.56
N TRP A 73 -6.75 7.26 23.72
CA TRP A 73 -6.37 5.89 24.08
C TRP A 73 -7.06 4.82 23.22
N GLY A 74 -8.32 5.06 22.82
CA GLY A 74 -9.02 4.22 21.86
C GLY A 74 -8.36 4.21 20.49
N SER A 75 -7.92 5.38 20.02
CA SER A 75 -7.17 5.53 18.77
C SER A 75 -5.86 4.73 18.80
N VAL A 76 -5.07 4.86 19.83
CA VAL A 76 -3.80 4.12 19.99
C VAL A 76 -4.05 2.61 20.02
N LEU A 77 -5.05 2.15 20.77
CA LEU A 77 -5.38 0.74 20.88
C LEU A 77 -5.88 0.14 19.57
N ALA A 78 -6.81 0.82 18.89
CA ALA A 78 -7.35 0.33 17.62
C ALA A 78 -6.28 0.25 16.53
N THR A 79 -5.42 1.30 16.44
CA THR A 79 -4.33 1.34 15.47
C THR A 79 -3.27 0.27 15.75
N THR A 80 -2.88 0.09 17.00
CA THR A 80 -1.93 -0.97 17.36
C THR A 80 -2.53 -2.36 17.15
N ALA A 81 -3.79 -2.56 17.50
CA ALA A 81 -4.47 -3.83 17.35
C ALA A 81 -4.57 -4.29 15.89
N ILE A 82 -4.90 -3.39 14.94
CA ILE A 82 -5.01 -3.75 13.52
C ILE A 82 -3.64 -4.07 12.89
N VAL A 83 -2.56 -3.43 13.35
CA VAL A 83 -1.20 -3.63 12.81
C VAL A 83 -0.51 -4.85 13.43
N LEU A 84 -0.80 -5.15 14.68
CA LEU A 84 -0.10 -6.18 15.47
C LEU A 84 -0.12 -7.58 14.86
N PRO A 85 -1.23 -8.11 14.31
CA PRO A 85 -1.25 -9.43 13.67
C PRO A 85 -0.30 -9.51 12.47
N SER A 86 -0.30 -8.50 11.61
CA SER A 86 0.57 -8.45 10.43
C SER A 86 2.06 -8.39 10.82
N LEU A 87 2.38 -7.69 11.91
CA LEU A 87 3.73 -7.62 12.46
C LEU A 87 4.18 -8.97 13.03
N ILE A 88 3.32 -9.64 13.81
CA ILE A 88 3.59 -10.97 14.36
C ILE A 88 3.84 -11.99 13.24
N ILE A 89 2.96 -12.01 12.23
CA ILE A 89 3.08 -12.93 11.10
C ILE A 89 4.38 -12.66 10.34
N ARG A 90 4.70 -11.38 10.09
CA ARG A 90 5.95 -11.01 9.40
C ARG A 90 7.18 -11.45 10.17
N LEU A 91 7.22 -11.23 11.49
CA LEU A 91 8.34 -11.66 12.33
C LEU A 91 8.47 -13.19 12.38
N ALA A 92 7.35 -13.91 12.45
CA ALA A 92 7.33 -15.37 12.41
C ALA A 92 7.89 -15.90 11.07
N ILE A 93 7.44 -15.32 9.94
CA ILE A 93 7.94 -15.69 8.60
C ILE A 93 9.43 -15.35 8.47
N CYS A 94 9.86 -14.18 8.95
CA CYS A 94 11.27 -13.79 8.91
C CYS A 94 12.15 -14.75 9.68
N LYS A 95 11.74 -15.15 10.90
CA LYS A 95 12.44 -16.13 11.73
C LYS A 95 12.46 -17.52 11.07
N ALA A 96 11.33 -17.96 10.52
CA ALA A 96 11.23 -19.21 9.78
C ALA A 96 12.13 -19.20 8.53
N TYR A 97 12.15 -18.08 7.78
CA TYR A 97 13.03 -17.91 6.63
C TYR A 97 14.51 -18.03 7.01
N PHE A 98 14.94 -17.35 8.08
CA PHE A 98 16.31 -17.41 8.56
C PHE A 98 16.72 -18.85 8.97
N TRP A 99 15.83 -19.53 9.69
CA TRP A 99 16.06 -20.90 10.10
C TRP A 99 16.12 -21.85 8.89
N LEU A 100 15.21 -21.68 7.93
CA LEU A 100 15.13 -22.49 6.72
C LEU A 100 16.33 -22.23 5.79
N SER A 101 16.72 -20.95 5.64
CA SER A 101 17.88 -20.57 4.85
C SER A 101 19.17 -21.21 5.37
N ASN A 102 19.39 -21.22 6.67
CA ASN A 102 20.56 -21.87 7.27
C ASN A 102 20.56 -23.40 7.10
N LYS A 103 19.36 -24.02 7.12
CA LYS A 103 19.23 -25.49 7.00
C LYS A 103 19.31 -25.99 5.56
N PHE A 104 18.84 -25.19 4.60
CA PHE A 104 18.73 -25.57 3.18
C PHE A 104 19.66 -24.77 2.26
N GLN A 105 20.69 -24.12 2.81
CA GLN A 105 21.73 -23.47 2.01
C GLN A 105 22.39 -24.48 1.08
N GLY A 106 22.35 -24.22 -0.24
CA GLY A 106 22.87 -25.11 -1.27
C GLY A 106 21.87 -26.14 -1.81
N ASN A 107 20.63 -26.16 -1.34
CA ASN A 107 19.58 -27.00 -1.93
C ASN A 107 18.96 -26.29 -3.16
N PRO A 108 19.10 -26.84 -4.37
CA PRO A 108 18.62 -26.21 -5.60
C PRO A 108 17.10 -26.01 -5.61
N TYR A 109 16.33 -26.87 -4.96
CA TYR A 109 14.86 -26.74 -4.86
C TYR A 109 14.45 -25.52 -4.03
N TYR A 110 15.19 -25.21 -2.96
CA TYR A 110 14.93 -24.04 -2.11
C TYR A 110 15.16 -22.73 -2.88
N GLU A 111 16.29 -22.63 -3.58
CA GLU A 111 16.59 -21.45 -4.40
C GLU A 111 15.59 -21.27 -5.55
N GLN A 112 15.17 -22.36 -6.17
CA GLN A 112 14.19 -22.35 -7.24
C GLN A 112 12.81 -21.89 -6.75
N THR A 113 12.38 -22.34 -5.57
CA THR A 113 11.13 -21.90 -4.93
C THR A 113 11.14 -20.40 -4.63
N LEU A 114 12.24 -19.89 -4.07
CA LEU A 114 12.39 -18.45 -3.81
C LEU A 114 12.38 -17.62 -5.11
N ARG A 115 12.97 -18.16 -6.16
CA ARG A 115 12.96 -17.51 -7.48
C ARG A 115 11.53 -17.43 -8.05
N MET A 116 10.78 -18.52 -7.97
CA MET A 116 9.38 -18.56 -8.40
C MET A 116 8.50 -17.59 -7.61
N LEU A 117 8.67 -17.48 -6.28
CA LEU A 117 7.97 -16.49 -5.46
C LEU A 117 8.23 -15.06 -5.92
N ARG A 118 9.46 -14.72 -6.31
CA ARG A 118 9.78 -13.38 -6.85
C ARG A 118 9.01 -13.10 -8.14
N PHE A 119 8.95 -14.05 -9.07
CA PHE A 119 8.18 -13.89 -10.31
C PHE A 119 6.68 -13.75 -10.05
N THR A 120 6.15 -14.48 -9.07
CA THR A 120 4.74 -14.36 -8.65
C THR A 120 4.42 -12.96 -8.12
N VAL A 121 5.30 -12.39 -7.28
CA VAL A 121 5.12 -11.02 -6.77
C VAL A 121 5.17 -9.99 -7.90
N ILE A 122 6.09 -10.13 -8.86
CA ILE A 122 6.16 -9.26 -10.04
C ILE A 122 4.87 -9.36 -10.86
N GLY A 123 4.37 -10.58 -11.07
CA GLY A 123 3.10 -10.82 -11.77
C GLY A 123 1.89 -10.18 -11.07
N LEU A 124 1.84 -10.25 -9.72
CA LEU A 124 0.81 -9.60 -8.91
C LEU A 124 0.83 -8.07 -9.07
N VAL A 125 2.02 -7.45 -8.99
CA VAL A 125 2.17 -6.00 -9.18
C VAL A 125 1.79 -5.60 -10.60
N ALA A 126 2.21 -6.36 -11.61
CA ALA A 126 1.85 -6.11 -13.00
C ALA A 126 0.32 -6.24 -13.23
N SER A 127 -0.32 -7.25 -12.64
CA SER A 127 -1.77 -7.41 -12.69
C SER A 127 -2.50 -6.23 -12.05
N ALA A 128 -2.03 -5.77 -10.88
CA ALA A 128 -2.61 -4.60 -10.22
C ALA A 128 -2.46 -3.33 -11.10
N ALA A 129 -1.30 -3.14 -11.73
CA ALA A 129 -1.08 -2.03 -12.66
C ALA A 129 -2.02 -2.10 -13.87
N LEU A 130 -2.23 -3.29 -14.45
CA LEU A 130 -3.17 -3.48 -15.55
C LEU A 130 -4.63 -3.21 -15.14
N MET A 131 -5.01 -3.53 -13.91
CA MET A 131 -6.34 -3.20 -13.39
C MET A 131 -6.59 -1.70 -13.26
N LEU A 132 -5.55 -0.90 -13.07
CA LEU A 132 -5.65 0.57 -13.04
C LEU A 132 -5.79 1.19 -14.44
N ILE A 133 -5.41 0.48 -15.50
CA ILE A 133 -5.56 0.90 -16.90
C ILE A 133 -7.01 0.63 -17.36
N LYS A 134 -7.97 1.31 -16.72
CA LYS A 134 -9.38 1.28 -17.16
C LYS A 134 -9.71 2.57 -17.91
N PRO A 135 -10.58 2.51 -18.96
CA PRO A 135 -11.02 3.70 -19.68
C PRO A 135 -11.65 4.76 -18.77
N THR A 136 -12.23 4.36 -17.64
CA THR A 136 -12.81 5.25 -16.63
C THR A 136 -11.78 6.11 -15.90
N ASN A 137 -10.50 5.70 -15.88
CA ASN A 137 -9.41 6.45 -15.24
C ASN A 137 -8.72 7.42 -16.21
N PHE A 138 -9.01 7.29 -17.51
CA PHE A 138 -8.45 8.13 -18.56
C PHE A 138 -9.61 8.88 -19.24
N ILE A 139 -9.82 10.14 -18.84
CA ILE A 139 -10.93 10.97 -19.31
C ILE A 139 -10.73 11.36 -20.77
N ASP A 140 -9.49 11.66 -21.17
CA ASP A 140 -9.14 12.16 -22.50
C ASP A 140 -7.84 11.55 -23.05
N ALA A 141 -7.60 11.75 -24.35
CA ALA A 141 -6.36 11.39 -25.03
C ALA A 141 -5.12 12.03 -24.36
N THR A 142 -5.27 13.21 -23.76
CA THR A 142 -4.21 13.91 -23.02
C THR A 142 -3.75 13.12 -21.80
N SER A 143 -4.66 12.45 -21.09
CA SER A 143 -4.35 11.59 -19.93
C SER A 143 -3.47 10.42 -20.35
N TRP A 144 -3.71 9.83 -21.52
CA TRP A 144 -2.88 8.76 -22.09
C TRP A 144 -1.47 9.24 -22.45
N ILE A 145 -1.35 10.47 -22.99
CA ILE A 145 -0.06 11.06 -23.32
C ILE A 145 0.75 11.30 -22.04
N ILE A 146 0.14 11.90 -21.01
CA ILE A 146 0.80 12.15 -19.72
C ILE A 146 1.27 10.82 -19.11
N PHE A 147 0.41 9.80 -19.09
CA PHE A 147 0.78 8.46 -18.61
C PHE A 147 1.95 7.86 -19.38
N GLY A 148 1.91 7.93 -20.72
CA GLY A 148 2.98 7.42 -21.58
C GLY A 148 4.32 8.13 -21.33
N VAL A 149 4.30 9.46 -21.22
CA VAL A 149 5.51 10.27 -20.94
C VAL A 149 6.10 9.92 -19.57
N VAL A 150 5.27 9.85 -18.52
CA VAL A 150 5.73 9.49 -17.17
C VAL A 150 6.28 8.06 -17.13
N ALA A 151 5.60 7.10 -17.76
CA ALA A 151 6.06 5.73 -17.85
C ALA A 151 7.42 5.63 -18.58
N LEU A 152 7.56 6.36 -19.68
CA LEU A 152 8.80 6.41 -20.47
C LEU A 152 9.94 7.04 -19.68
N LEU A 153 9.70 8.15 -18.96
CA LEU A 153 10.68 8.81 -18.09
C LEU A 153 11.10 7.93 -16.89
N THR A 154 10.24 7.04 -16.44
CA THR A 154 10.54 6.12 -15.33
C THR A 154 11.35 4.91 -15.80
N VAL A 155 11.05 4.38 -16.98
CA VAL A 155 11.63 3.14 -17.50
C VAL A 155 12.96 3.38 -18.22
N LEU A 156 13.07 4.44 -19.01
CA LEU A 156 14.25 4.75 -19.82
C LEU A 156 15.55 4.90 -19.02
N PRO A 157 15.60 5.64 -17.90
CA PRO A 157 16.83 5.78 -17.11
C PRO A 157 17.32 4.44 -16.56
N ASN A 158 16.39 3.56 -16.15
CA ASN A 158 16.74 2.24 -15.64
C ASN A 158 17.33 1.32 -16.72
N PHE A 159 16.86 1.43 -17.96
CA PHE A 159 17.42 0.68 -19.10
C PHE A 159 18.78 1.22 -19.54
N ILE A 160 18.97 2.54 -19.55
CA ILE A 160 20.22 3.20 -19.94
C ILE A 160 21.30 2.96 -18.89
N SER A 161 20.95 3.06 -17.60
CA SER A 161 21.87 2.80 -16.47
C SER A 161 22.37 1.35 -16.44
N GLN A 162 21.57 0.38 -16.88
CA GLN A 162 22.01 -1.00 -16.99
C GLN A 162 23.02 -1.24 -18.12
N LYS A 163 22.99 -0.41 -19.17
CA LYS A 163 23.84 -0.57 -20.36
C LYS A 163 25.17 0.19 -20.28
N SER A 164 25.26 1.22 -19.42
CA SER A 164 26.48 2.03 -19.26
C SER A 164 27.08 1.84 -17.86
N LYS A 165 27.62 0.67 -17.57
CA LYS A 165 28.50 0.42 -16.40
C LYS A 165 29.89 1.10 -16.53
N VAL A 166 30.09 1.85 -17.55
CA VAL A 166 31.37 2.57 -17.83
C VAL A 166 31.01 4.01 -18.18
N GLU A 167 31.50 4.93 -17.35
CA GLU A 167 31.60 6.36 -17.59
C GLU A 167 30.39 7.23 -17.28
N SER A 168 30.52 7.92 -16.19
CA SER A 168 29.90 9.23 -15.85
C SER A 168 29.12 9.32 -14.53
N GLN A 169 29.85 9.45 -13.43
CA GLN A 169 29.31 9.78 -12.10
C GLN A 169 28.53 11.12 -12.05
N LYS A 170 28.65 11.97 -13.05
CA LYS A 170 28.03 13.30 -13.07
C LYS A 170 26.66 13.31 -13.77
N ILE A 171 26.45 12.44 -14.75
CA ILE A 171 25.15 12.30 -15.44
C ILE A 171 24.16 11.51 -14.57
N ASN A 172 24.63 10.56 -13.78
CA ASN A 172 23.78 9.75 -12.88
C ASN A 172 23.03 10.59 -11.82
N ARG A 173 23.64 11.67 -11.30
CA ARG A 173 23.01 12.48 -10.26
C ARG A 173 21.82 13.30 -10.77
N MET A 174 21.87 13.81 -12.00
CA MET A 174 20.74 14.51 -12.60
C MET A 174 19.62 13.57 -13.03
N THR A 175 19.94 12.42 -13.61
CA THR A 175 18.95 11.40 -14.00
C THR A 175 18.28 10.76 -12.78
N GLU A 176 18.97 10.56 -11.67
CA GLU A 176 18.37 10.09 -10.42
C GLU A 176 17.38 11.09 -9.84
N ILE A 177 17.68 12.40 -9.88
CA ILE A 177 16.76 13.43 -9.39
C ILE A 177 15.51 13.50 -10.27
N PHE A 178 15.65 13.47 -11.59
CA PHE A 178 14.50 13.55 -12.52
C PHE A 178 13.68 12.26 -12.60
N SER A 179 14.24 11.09 -12.26
CA SER A 179 13.51 9.83 -12.21
C SER A 179 12.91 9.53 -10.82
N HIS A 180 13.04 10.46 -9.85
CA HIS A 180 12.49 10.25 -8.53
C HIS A 180 10.95 10.21 -8.60
N PRO A 181 10.29 9.14 -8.14
CA PRO A 181 8.83 8.95 -8.31
C PRO A 181 8.00 10.13 -7.78
N ILE A 182 8.42 10.72 -6.67
CA ILE A 182 7.73 11.87 -6.04
C ILE A 182 7.74 13.08 -6.96
N LEU A 183 8.88 13.37 -7.60
CA LEU A 183 9.04 14.53 -8.49
C LEU A 183 8.19 14.36 -9.75
N LEU A 184 8.13 13.15 -10.30
CA LEU A 184 7.28 12.81 -11.46
C LEU A 184 5.79 12.95 -11.13
N ILE A 185 5.35 12.55 -9.94
CA ILE A 185 3.97 12.72 -9.49
C ILE A 185 3.61 14.21 -9.38
N ILE A 186 4.49 15.03 -8.79
CA ILE A 186 4.27 16.48 -8.65
C ILE A 186 4.20 17.14 -10.03
N LEU A 187 5.13 16.82 -10.93
CA LEU A 187 5.14 17.38 -12.29
C LEU A 187 3.90 16.95 -13.09
N ALA A 188 3.49 15.69 -13.00
CA ALA A 188 2.26 15.21 -13.64
C ALA A 188 1.01 15.90 -13.08
N GLY A 189 0.98 16.15 -11.76
CA GLY A 189 -0.10 16.89 -11.11
C GLY A 189 -0.19 18.34 -11.56
N ILE A 190 0.95 19.04 -11.65
CA ILE A 190 1.02 20.42 -12.15
C ILE A 190 0.60 20.48 -13.63
N ALA A 191 1.12 19.57 -14.46
CA ALA A 191 0.74 19.50 -15.87
C ALA A 191 -0.76 19.24 -16.03
N GLY A 192 -1.33 18.30 -15.27
CA GLY A 192 -2.77 18.05 -15.26
C GLY A 192 -3.57 19.29 -14.84
N TYR A 193 -3.16 19.98 -13.79
CA TYR A 193 -3.81 21.22 -13.35
C TYR A 193 -3.78 22.32 -14.41
N CYS A 194 -2.65 22.51 -15.12
CA CYS A 194 -2.54 23.51 -16.18
C CYS A 194 -3.37 23.18 -17.42
N ILE A 195 -3.57 21.90 -17.73
CA ILE A 195 -4.29 21.45 -18.94
C ILE A 195 -5.79 21.42 -18.71
N TYR A 196 -6.25 21.06 -17.50
CA TYR A 196 -7.67 20.88 -17.17
C TYR A 196 -8.31 22.10 -16.45
N ARG A 197 -7.57 23.19 -16.28
CA ARG A 197 -8.10 24.47 -15.79
C ARG A 197 -8.66 25.31 -16.95
#